data_3dc28413f3e5af036187715888729c2e
#
_entry.id   3dc28413f3e5af036187715888729c2e
#
_cell.length_a   1.000
_cell.length_b   1.000
_cell.length_c   1.000
_cell.angle_alpha   90.00
_cell.angle_beta   90.00
_cell.angle_gamma   90.00
#
_symmetry.space_group_name_H-M   'P 1'
#
loop_
_entity.id
_entity.type
_entity.pdbx_description
1 polymer ?
#
loop_
_entity_poly.entity_id
_entity_poly.type
_entity_poly.pdbx_seq_one_letter_code
_entity_poly.pdbx_strand_id
1 'polypeptide(L)'
;MSSTNFIWEKDGFMIRSAKESDAEDYYNQNYCPLDREVARLTGCKEAFTKEEVISFFLKSVDEDDRYFFLMISPDGRIIGESVINEIDWDLRCANFRVAIFHSTERGKGIGTWAAEVTRDFAFEHLKLHRLALDVYSFNLRAEKAYLKAGFKKEGVLRDAVLDGDSYADDILMAMLEEDWRKLKEEN
;
A
#
# COMPACT_ATOMS: atom_id res chain seq x y z
N MET A 1 6.22 8.01 21.44
CA MET A 1 5.17 9.01 21.10
C MET A 1 3.83 8.33 21.06
N SER A 2 2.71 8.99 21.43
CA SER A 2 1.37 8.36 21.43
C SER A 2 1.04 7.93 20.02
N SER A 3 0.95 6.63 19.75
CA SER A 3 0.53 6.10 18.45
C SER A 3 -0.94 6.50 18.24
N THR A 4 -1.15 7.58 17.50
CA THR A 4 -2.50 7.97 17.10
C THR A 4 -3.09 6.84 16.26
N ASN A 5 -4.14 6.22 16.75
CA ASN A 5 -4.78 5.10 16.08
C ASN A 5 -5.76 5.66 15.04
N PHE A 6 -5.38 5.60 13.77
CA PHE A 6 -6.27 5.97 12.66
C PHE A 6 -7.12 4.79 12.27
N ILE A 7 -8.41 5.02 12.03
CA ILE A 7 -9.39 4.00 11.65
C ILE A 7 -10.34 4.59 10.61
N TRP A 8 -10.54 3.86 9.51
CA TRP A 8 -11.55 4.12 8.50
C TRP A 8 -12.38 2.87 8.29
N GLU A 9 -13.68 3.02 8.09
CA GLU A 9 -14.61 1.92 7.90
C GLU A 9 -15.47 2.16 6.65
N LYS A 10 -15.71 1.09 5.89
CA LYS A 10 -16.57 1.09 4.70
C LYS A 10 -17.08 -0.32 4.43
N ASP A 11 -18.40 -0.47 4.29
CA ASP A 11 -19.05 -1.73 3.89
C ASP A 11 -18.64 -2.94 4.75
N GLY A 12 -18.38 -2.72 6.05
CA GLY A 12 -17.91 -3.72 6.99
C GLY A 12 -16.39 -4.00 6.95
N PHE A 13 -15.67 -3.44 6.00
CA PHE A 13 -14.21 -3.44 5.98
C PHE A 13 -13.65 -2.31 6.83
N MET A 14 -12.45 -2.52 7.37
CA MET A 14 -11.73 -1.53 8.16
C MET A 14 -10.33 -1.35 7.61
N ILE A 15 -9.83 -0.11 7.61
CA ILE A 15 -8.41 0.21 7.47
C ILE A 15 -7.99 0.88 8.76
N ARG A 16 -6.95 0.39 9.40
CA ARG A 16 -6.47 0.95 10.66
C ARG A 16 -4.95 0.89 10.78
N SER A 17 -4.41 1.73 11.65
CA SER A 17 -2.99 1.63 12.01
C SER A 17 -2.63 0.22 12.47
N ALA A 18 -1.50 -0.28 12.00
CA ALA A 18 -0.91 -1.53 12.48
C ALA A 18 -0.43 -1.37 13.93
N LYS A 19 -0.43 -2.46 14.67
CA LYS A 19 0.05 -2.53 16.06
C LYS A 19 1.03 -3.70 16.18
N GLU A 20 1.97 -3.64 17.10
CA GLU A 20 2.90 -4.74 17.36
C GLU A 20 2.18 -6.07 17.63
N SER A 21 1.02 -6.01 18.30
CA SER A 21 0.19 -7.19 18.58
C SER A 21 -0.39 -7.88 17.36
N ASP A 22 -0.35 -7.25 16.19
CA ASP A 22 -0.85 -7.81 14.93
C ASP A 22 0.18 -8.74 14.25
N ALA A 23 1.44 -8.75 14.69
CA ALA A 23 2.56 -9.39 14.02
C ALA A 23 2.34 -10.89 13.74
N GLU A 24 1.83 -11.63 14.73
CA GLU A 24 1.53 -13.06 14.61
C GLU A 24 0.40 -13.32 13.60
N ASP A 25 -0.68 -12.58 13.68
CA ASP A 25 -1.82 -12.71 12.76
C ASP A 25 -1.45 -12.25 11.35
N TYR A 26 -0.66 -11.20 11.23
CA TYR A 26 -0.12 -10.72 9.95
C TYR A 26 0.65 -11.83 9.23
N TYR A 27 1.56 -12.54 9.94
CA TYR A 27 2.28 -13.67 9.37
C TYR A 27 1.34 -14.85 9.06
N ASN A 28 0.59 -15.32 10.05
CA ASN A 28 -0.20 -16.55 9.94
C ASN A 28 -1.27 -16.47 8.86
N GLN A 29 -1.87 -15.30 8.67
CA GLN A 29 -2.99 -15.09 7.74
C GLN A 29 -2.52 -14.77 6.32
N ASN A 30 -1.30 -14.26 6.12
CA ASN A 30 -0.89 -13.73 4.82
C ASN A 30 0.40 -14.33 4.25
N TYR A 31 1.27 -14.88 5.10
CA TYR A 31 2.57 -15.43 4.68
C TYR A 31 2.72 -16.92 4.88
N CYS A 32 1.67 -17.59 5.34
CA CYS A 32 1.71 -19.04 5.65
C CYS A 32 0.60 -19.81 4.92
N PRO A 33 0.72 -20.08 3.61
CA PRO A 33 1.71 -19.60 2.64
C PRO A 33 1.37 -18.22 2.05
N LEU A 34 2.37 -17.51 1.52
CA LEU A 34 2.15 -16.31 0.71
C LEU A 34 1.51 -16.70 -0.64
N ASP A 35 0.51 -15.94 -1.07
CA ASP A 35 -0.07 -16.07 -2.42
C ASP A 35 1.00 -15.72 -3.48
N ARG A 36 1.29 -16.65 -4.39
CA ARG A 36 2.30 -16.46 -5.45
C ARG A 36 2.01 -15.28 -6.36
N GLU A 37 0.73 -14.98 -6.61
CA GLU A 37 0.36 -13.81 -7.39
C GLU A 37 0.70 -12.52 -6.65
N VAL A 38 0.57 -12.48 -5.31
CA VAL A 38 1.04 -11.33 -4.52
C VAL A 38 2.54 -11.15 -4.68
N ALA A 39 3.32 -12.22 -4.51
CA ALA A 39 4.77 -12.17 -4.69
C ALA A 39 5.14 -11.62 -6.07
N ARG A 40 4.50 -12.13 -7.14
CA ARG A 40 4.69 -11.65 -8.51
C ARG A 40 4.34 -10.17 -8.68
N LEU A 41 3.18 -9.74 -8.15
CA LEU A 41 2.66 -8.38 -8.32
C LEU A 41 3.39 -7.32 -7.49
N THR A 42 4.09 -7.73 -6.43
CA THR A 42 4.84 -6.85 -5.52
C THR A 42 6.36 -6.97 -5.67
N GLY A 43 6.83 -7.93 -6.48
CA GLY A 43 8.25 -8.19 -6.68
C GLY A 43 8.98 -8.77 -5.46
N CYS A 44 8.25 -9.25 -4.45
CA CYS A 44 8.88 -9.89 -3.30
C CYS A 44 9.19 -11.37 -3.56
N LYS A 45 10.01 -11.98 -2.71
CA LYS A 45 10.29 -13.42 -2.81
C LYS A 45 9.04 -14.25 -2.48
N GLU A 46 8.97 -15.49 -3.01
CA GLU A 46 7.79 -16.36 -2.88
C GLU A 46 7.63 -16.99 -1.49
N ALA A 47 8.67 -16.99 -0.67
CA ALA A 47 8.62 -17.57 0.67
C ALA A 47 9.45 -16.76 1.68
N PHE A 48 8.92 -16.68 2.88
CA PHE A 48 9.54 -15.99 4.01
C PHE A 48 9.48 -16.89 5.25
N THR A 49 10.50 -16.82 6.10
CA THR A 49 10.40 -17.41 7.43
C THR A 49 9.51 -16.55 8.34
N LYS A 50 9.02 -17.14 9.40
CA LYS A 50 8.21 -16.41 10.39
C LYS A 50 9.02 -15.27 11.02
N GLU A 51 10.28 -15.54 11.34
CA GLU A 51 11.18 -14.55 11.94
C GLU A 51 11.41 -13.35 11.03
N GLU A 52 11.60 -13.58 9.72
CA GLU A 52 11.77 -12.50 8.74
C GLU A 52 10.56 -11.58 8.70
N VAL A 53 9.36 -12.16 8.61
CA VAL A 53 8.11 -11.38 8.52
C VAL A 53 7.82 -10.62 9.80
N ILE A 54 7.91 -11.29 10.96
CA ILE A 54 7.63 -10.66 12.25
C ILE A 54 8.65 -9.55 12.55
N SER A 55 9.93 -9.81 12.32
CA SER A 55 10.97 -8.78 12.54
C SER A 55 10.78 -7.57 11.63
N PHE A 56 10.46 -7.80 10.35
CA PHE A 56 10.14 -6.72 9.42
C PHE A 56 8.92 -5.93 9.87
N PHE A 57 7.85 -6.63 10.26
CA PHE A 57 6.59 -5.99 10.68
C PHE A 57 6.79 -5.13 11.93
N LEU A 58 7.41 -5.68 12.99
CA LEU A 58 7.66 -4.96 14.23
C LEU A 58 8.53 -3.72 13.99
N LYS A 59 9.62 -3.88 13.20
CA LYS A 59 10.45 -2.74 12.80
C LYS A 59 9.62 -1.69 12.06
N SER A 60 8.81 -2.10 11.10
CA SER A 60 7.99 -1.20 10.27
C SER A 60 6.93 -0.44 11.06
N VAL A 61 6.41 -1.02 12.15
CA VAL A 61 5.43 -0.35 13.05
C VAL A 61 6.10 0.70 13.93
N ASP A 62 7.39 0.53 14.24
CA ASP A 62 8.17 1.42 15.12
C ASP A 62 8.95 2.52 14.36
N GLU A 63 9.03 2.46 13.02
CA GLU A 63 9.75 3.45 12.21
C GLU A 63 9.02 4.81 12.17
N ASP A 64 9.77 5.91 12.41
CA ASP A 64 9.23 7.28 12.41
C ASP A 64 8.97 7.85 11.00
N ASP A 65 9.55 7.24 9.97
CA ASP A 65 9.38 7.61 8.56
C ASP A 65 8.37 6.73 7.80
N ARG A 66 7.50 6.05 8.56
CA ARG A 66 6.54 5.10 8.02
C ARG A 66 5.18 5.18 8.71
N TYR A 67 4.12 5.05 7.90
CA TYR A 67 2.76 4.81 8.38
C TYR A 67 2.25 3.51 7.78
N PHE A 68 2.01 2.54 8.64
CA PHE A 68 1.60 1.20 8.27
C PHE A 68 0.14 0.97 8.65
N PHE A 69 -0.71 0.79 7.66
CA PHE A 69 -2.12 0.48 7.85
C PHE A 69 -2.42 -0.95 7.41
N LEU A 70 -3.28 -1.62 8.17
CA LEU A 70 -3.81 -2.94 7.85
C LEU A 70 -5.23 -2.84 7.33
N MET A 71 -5.55 -3.60 6.30
CA MET A 71 -6.90 -3.81 5.80
C MET A 71 -7.50 -5.02 6.49
N ILE A 72 -8.64 -4.84 7.12
CA ILE A 72 -9.35 -5.87 7.87
C ILE A 72 -10.67 -6.15 7.18
N SER A 73 -10.96 -7.43 6.94
CA SER A 73 -12.23 -7.89 6.38
C SER A 73 -13.35 -7.90 7.43
N PRO A 74 -14.63 -8.02 7.02
CA PRO A 74 -15.78 -8.04 7.95
C PRO A 74 -15.73 -9.17 8.98
N ASP A 75 -15.02 -10.26 8.70
CA ASP A 75 -14.79 -11.39 9.62
C ASP A 75 -13.54 -11.23 10.49
N GLY A 76 -12.89 -10.04 10.46
CA GLY A 76 -11.78 -9.68 11.34
C GLY A 76 -10.40 -10.14 10.85
N ARG A 77 -10.28 -10.71 9.65
CA ARG A 77 -8.97 -11.14 9.10
C ARG A 77 -8.18 -9.97 8.52
N ILE A 78 -6.88 -10.02 8.67
CA ILE A 78 -5.96 -9.14 7.95
C ILE A 78 -5.88 -9.61 6.50
N ILE A 79 -6.32 -8.78 5.55
CA ILE A 79 -6.40 -9.14 4.13
C ILE A 79 -5.46 -8.33 3.24
N GLY A 80 -4.81 -7.34 3.79
CA GLY A 80 -3.91 -6.49 3.03
C GLY A 80 -3.27 -5.41 3.88
N GLU A 81 -2.46 -4.62 3.21
CA GLU A 81 -1.74 -3.48 3.79
C GLU A 81 -1.78 -2.25 2.88
N SER A 82 -1.67 -1.08 3.47
CA SER A 82 -1.48 0.19 2.81
C SER A 82 -0.42 0.98 3.58
N VAL A 83 0.66 1.35 2.92
CA VAL A 83 1.86 1.84 3.59
C VAL A 83 2.36 3.12 2.92
N ILE A 84 2.62 4.15 3.74
CA ILE A 84 3.45 5.29 3.37
C ILE A 84 4.81 5.06 4.00
N ASN A 85 5.87 5.12 3.22
CA ASN A 85 7.24 4.88 3.68
C ASN A 85 8.23 5.82 3.00
N GLU A 86 9.47 5.79 3.46
CA GLU A 86 10.53 6.65 2.92
C GLU A 86 10.14 8.13 2.94
N ILE A 87 9.60 8.58 4.08
CA ILE A 87 9.15 9.95 4.22
C ILE A 87 10.35 10.87 4.36
N ASP A 88 10.52 11.76 3.40
CA ASP A 88 11.42 12.90 3.47
C ASP A 88 10.65 14.13 3.95
N TRP A 89 10.84 14.48 5.21
CA TRP A 89 10.12 15.59 5.84
C TRP A 89 10.55 16.97 5.32
N ASP A 90 11.79 17.11 4.84
CA ASP A 90 12.30 18.36 4.29
C ASP A 90 11.72 18.65 2.91
N LEU A 91 11.67 17.64 2.04
CA LEU A 91 11.01 17.69 0.74
C LEU A 91 9.50 17.48 0.81
N ARG A 92 8.99 17.00 1.94
CA ARG A 92 7.58 16.63 2.14
C ARG A 92 7.11 15.63 1.08
N CYS A 93 7.90 14.61 0.82
CA CYS A 93 7.58 13.57 -0.13
C CYS A 93 7.68 12.18 0.52
N ALA A 94 6.98 11.22 -0.06
CA ALA A 94 7.01 9.85 0.41
C ALA A 94 6.70 8.87 -0.73
N ASN A 95 7.02 7.60 -0.50
CA ASN A 95 6.57 6.49 -1.31
C ASN A 95 5.31 5.86 -0.71
N PHE A 96 4.46 5.30 -1.58
CA PHE A 96 3.18 4.68 -1.23
C PHE A 96 3.05 3.30 -1.88
N ARG A 97 2.54 2.33 -1.12
CA ARG A 97 2.24 1.01 -1.65
C ARG A 97 0.97 0.42 -1.04
N VAL A 98 0.29 -0.43 -1.81
CA VAL A 98 -0.88 -1.22 -1.39
C VAL A 98 -0.68 -2.66 -1.82
N ALA A 99 -0.97 -3.61 -0.92
CA ALA A 99 -1.05 -5.02 -1.25
C ALA A 99 -2.33 -5.64 -0.68
N ILE A 100 -3.03 -6.43 -1.50
CA ILE A 100 -4.16 -7.30 -1.07
C ILE A 100 -3.67 -8.72 -1.16
N PHE A 101 -3.53 -9.38 0.00
CA PHE A 101 -2.89 -10.69 0.11
C PHE A 101 -3.75 -11.85 -0.40
N HIS A 102 -5.07 -11.71 -0.39
CA HIS A 102 -5.98 -12.79 -0.78
C HIS A 102 -6.68 -12.50 -2.10
N SER A 103 -6.60 -13.43 -3.06
CA SER A 103 -7.24 -13.30 -4.38
C SER A 103 -8.75 -13.11 -4.27
N THR A 104 -9.41 -13.75 -3.29
CA THR A 104 -10.85 -13.64 -3.02
C THR A 104 -11.30 -12.26 -2.56
N GLU A 105 -10.38 -11.44 -2.06
CA GLU A 105 -10.65 -10.07 -1.62
C GLU A 105 -10.39 -9.02 -2.70
N ARG A 106 -9.80 -9.43 -3.82
CA ARG A 106 -9.52 -8.54 -4.96
C ARG A 106 -10.78 -8.28 -5.78
N GLY A 107 -10.82 -7.14 -6.48
CA GLY A 107 -11.94 -6.77 -7.34
C GLY A 107 -13.17 -6.18 -6.61
N LYS A 108 -13.16 -6.10 -5.28
CA LYS A 108 -14.24 -5.53 -4.45
C LYS A 108 -14.13 -4.03 -4.22
N GLY A 109 -13.19 -3.35 -4.86
CA GLY A 109 -12.94 -1.91 -4.67
C GLY A 109 -12.07 -1.54 -3.46
N ILE A 110 -11.67 -2.51 -2.63
CA ILE A 110 -10.93 -2.28 -1.39
C ILE A 110 -9.57 -1.63 -1.67
N GLY A 111 -8.85 -2.06 -2.71
CA GLY A 111 -7.56 -1.47 -3.07
C GLY A 111 -7.66 -0.01 -3.52
N THR A 112 -8.72 0.35 -4.24
CA THR A 112 -8.99 1.74 -4.60
C THR A 112 -9.32 2.56 -3.36
N TRP A 113 -10.21 2.07 -2.50
CA TRP A 113 -10.54 2.73 -1.24
C TRP A 113 -9.32 2.90 -0.32
N ALA A 114 -8.46 1.89 -0.22
CA ALA A 114 -7.22 1.99 0.54
C ALA A 114 -6.30 3.07 -0.03
N ALA A 115 -6.16 3.15 -1.36
CA ALA A 115 -5.39 4.20 -2.02
C ALA A 115 -5.98 5.59 -1.74
N GLU A 116 -7.31 5.73 -1.78
CA GLU A 116 -8.01 7.00 -1.51
C GLU A 116 -7.80 7.48 -0.07
N VAL A 117 -8.05 6.63 0.94
CA VAL A 117 -7.92 7.04 2.36
C VAL A 117 -6.47 7.29 2.75
N THR A 118 -5.53 6.48 2.25
CA THR A 118 -4.10 6.67 2.56
C THR A 118 -3.53 7.89 1.87
N ARG A 119 -3.94 8.17 0.62
CA ARG A 119 -3.67 9.41 -0.09
C ARG A 119 -4.17 10.62 0.70
N ASP A 120 -5.43 10.59 1.13
CA ASP A 120 -6.02 11.69 1.88
C ASP A 120 -5.29 11.90 3.22
N PHE A 121 -4.94 10.83 3.90
CA PHE A 121 -4.11 10.88 5.10
C PHE A 121 -2.73 11.54 4.84
N ALA A 122 -2.06 11.18 3.75
CA ALA A 122 -0.77 11.74 3.39
C ALA A 122 -0.82 13.28 3.21
N PHE A 123 -1.85 13.79 2.54
CA PHE A 123 -1.98 15.22 2.29
C PHE A 123 -2.67 15.98 3.44
N GLU A 124 -3.68 15.40 4.09
CA GLU A 124 -4.42 16.06 5.18
C GLU A 124 -3.66 16.06 6.51
N HIS A 125 -3.07 14.92 6.89
CA HIS A 125 -2.41 14.78 8.20
C HIS A 125 -0.91 15.00 8.13
N LEU A 126 -0.23 14.35 7.17
CA LEU A 126 1.23 14.48 7.06
C LEU A 126 1.67 15.75 6.33
N LYS A 127 0.74 16.45 5.66
CA LYS A 127 1.03 17.67 4.89
C LYS A 127 2.10 17.46 3.82
N LEU A 128 2.12 16.28 3.22
CA LEU A 128 3.07 16.01 2.15
C LEU A 128 2.78 16.88 0.94
N HIS A 129 3.84 17.19 0.18
CA HIS A 129 3.74 17.87 -1.10
C HIS A 129 3.58 16.87 -2.26
N ARG A 130 4.15 15.67 -2.10
CA ARG A 130 4.18 14.63 -3.13
C ARG A 130 4.06 13.25 -2.52
N LEU A 131 3.20 12.42 -3.12
CA LEU A 131 3.08 11.01 -2.83
C LEU A 131 3.33 10.23 -4.12
N ALA A 132 4.37 9.40 -4.15
CA ALA A 132 4.79 8.63 -5.32
C ALA A 132 4.58 7.14 -5.11
N LEU A 133 4.48 6.41 -6.19
CA LEU A 133 4.43 4.95 -6.23
C LEU A 133 4.96 4.45 -7.57
N ASP A 134 5.26 3.17 -7.62
CA ASP A 134 5.51 2.44 -8.85
C ASP A 134 4.55 1.24 -8.96
N VAL A 135 4.31 0.81 -10.19
CA VAL A 135 3.45 -0.33 -10.47
C VAL A 135 3.92 -1.06 -11.73
N TYR A 136 4.09 -2.36 -11.63
CA TYR A 136 4.51 -3.18 -12.77
C TYR A 136 3.46 -3.18 -13.89
N SER A 137 3.89 -3.06 -15.13
CA SER A 137 3.01 -2.94 -16.31
C SER A 137 2.03 -4.10 -16.50
N PHE A 138 2.34 -5.27 -15.96
CA PHE A 138 1.40 -6.41 -15.92
C PHE A 138 0.36 -6.35 -14.79
N ASN A 139 0.49 -5.43 -13.82
CA ASN A 139 -0.47 -5.23 -12.74
C ASN A 139 -1.55 -4.18 -13.10
N LEU A 140 -2.26 -4.42 -14.20
CA LEU A 140 -3.28 -3.50 -14.74
C LEU A 140 -4.36 -3.14 -13.73
N ARG A 141 -4.62 -4.01 -12.76
CA ARG A 141 -5.64 -3.79 -11.72
C ARG A 141 -5.18 -2.72 -10.74
N ALA A 142 -3.94 -2.79 -10.27
CA ALA A 142 -3.38 -1.77 -9.38
C ALA A 142 -3.24 -0.43 -10.10
N GLU A 143 -2.73 -0.42 -11.33
CA GLU A 143 -2.63 0.79 -12.14
C GLU A 143 -3.99 1.50 -12.27
N LYS A 144 -5.07 0.76 -12.61
CA LYS A 144 -6.43 1.31 -12.68
C LYS A 144 -6.92 1.84 -11.34
N ALA A 145 -6.59 1.18 -10.22
CA ALA A 145 -6.96 1.65 -8.89
C ALA A 145 -6.27 2.98 -8.56
N TYR A 146 -4.98 3.11 -8.86
CA TYR A 146 -4.23 4.35 -8.63
C TYR A 146 -4.70 5.50 -9.53
N LEU A 147 -4.96 5.25 -10.82
CA LEU A 147 -5.54 6.25 -11.73
C LEU A 147 -6.91 6.73 -11.20
N LYS A 148 -7.76 5.78 -10.72
CA LYS A 148 -9.07 6.12 -10.14
C LYS A 148 -8.94 6.91 -8.84
N ALA A 149 -7.91 6.64 -8.03
CA ALA A 149 -7.58 7.41 -6.84
C ALA A 149 -6.94 8.79 -7.17
N GLY A 150 -6.73 9.11 -8.45
CA GLY A 150 -6.26 10.41 -8.93
C GLY A 150 -4.75 10.52 -9.13
N PHE A 151 -3.98 9.42 -8.94
CA PHE A 151 -2.56 9.41 -9.28
C PHE A 151 -2.36 9.56 -10.78
N LYS A 152 -1.27 10.21 -11.19
CA LYS A 152 -0.91 10.44 -12.59
C LYS A 152 0.37 9.67 -12.94
N LYS A 153 0.43 9.14 -14.15
CA LYS A 153 1.67 8.56 -14.69
C LYS A 153 2.68 9.68 -14.95
N GLU A 154 3.92 9.45 -14.55
CA GLU A 154 5.02 10.38 -14.77
C GLU A 154 6.11 9.81 -15.66
N GLY A 155 6.22 8.49 -15.73
CA GLY A 155 7.24 7.83 -16.54
C GLY A 155 7.07 6.32 -16.61
N VAL A 156 7.95 5.71 -17.42
CA VAL A 156 8.05 4.27 -17.57
C VAL A 156 9.52 3.89 -17.59
N LEU A 157 9.91 3.02 -16.69
CA LEU A 157 11.21 2.37 -16.74
C LEU A 157 11.06 1.10 -17.57
N ARG A 158 11.61 1.11 -18.79
CA ARG A 158 11.48 -0.03 -19.72
C ARG A 158 12.33 -1.20 -19.27
N ASP A 159 11.79 -2.42 -19.37
CA ASP A 159 12.47 -3.66 -19.05
C ASP A 159 13.11 -3.66 -17.63
N ALA A 160 12.43 -3.01 -16.67
CA ALA A 160 12.97 -2.77 -15.33
C ALA A 160 12.74 -3.95 -14.37
N VAL A 161 11.81 -4.84 -14.69
CA VAL A 161 11.44 -5.96 -13.83
C VAL A 161 11.39 -7.26 -14.64
N LEU A 162 11.59 -8.39 -13.96
CA LEU A 162 11.49 -9.71 -14.57
C LEU A 162 10.14 -10.34 -14.18
N ASP A 163 9.37 -10.80 -15.19
CA ASP A 163 8.12 -11.51 -15.03
C ASP A 163 8.24 -12.90 -15.68
N GLY A 164 8.58 -13.90 -14.90
CA GLY A 164 8.98 -15.21 -15.42
C GLY A 164 10.25 -15.10 -16.26
N ASP A 165 10.18 -15.49 -17.53
CA ASP A 165 11.31 -15.45 -18.50
C ASP A 165 11.28 -14.16 -19.36
N SER A 166 10.41 -13.20 -19.08
CA SER A 166 10.23 -11.99 -19.86
C SER A 166 10.47 -10.74 -19.02
N TYR A 167 11.00 -9.69 -19.65
CA TYR A 167 11.08 -8.38 -19.03
C TYR A 167 9.75 -7.65 -19.11
N ALA A 168 9.48 -6.83 -18.13
CA ALA A 168 8.32 -5.96 -18.07
C ALA A 168 8.71 -4.55 -17.60
N ASP A 169 7.87 -3.59 -17.90
CA ASP A 169 8.10 -2.20 -17.53
C ASP A 169 7.63 -1.93 -16.10
N ASP A 170 8.25 -0.92 -15.48
CA ASP A 170 7.82 -0.35 -14.24
C ASP A 170 7.27 1.05 -14.46
N ILE A 171 6.02 1.29 -14.07
CA ILE A 171 5.28 2.53 -14.32
C ILE A 171 5.37 3.40 -13.09
N LEU A 172 6.00 4.56 -13.22
CA LEU A 172 6.11 5.56 -12.16
C LEU A 172 4.84 6.42 -12.13
N MET A 173 4.25 6.58 -10.95
CA MET A 173 3.06 7.38 -10.75
C MET A 173 3.21 8.26 -9.51
N ALA A 174 2.56 9.41 -9.51
CA ALA A 174 2.51 10.27 -8.35
C ALA A 174 1.25 11.13 -8.30
N MET A 175 1.01 11.71 -7.12
CA MET A 175 0.07 12.79 -6.90
C MET A 175 0.79 13.94 -6.20
N LEU A 176 0.55 15.16 -6.61
CA LEU A 176 1.00 16.36 -5.94
C LEU A 176 -0.10 16.93 -5.04
N GLU A 177 0.28 17.68 -4.01
CA GLU A 177 -0.66 18.35 -3.10
C GLU A 177 -1.70 19.21 -3.86
N GLU A 178 -1.28 19.88 -4.93
CA GLU A 178 -2.18 20.70 -5.76
C GLU A 178 -3.21 19.85 -6.52
N ASP A 179 -2.81 18.69 -7.05
CA ASP A 179 -3.73 17.76 -7.72
C ASP A 179 -4.75 17.20 -6.74
N TRP A 180 -4.32 16.86 -5.54
CA TRP A 180 -5.20 16.40 -4.48
C TRP A 180 -6.21 17.48 -4.06
N ARG A 181 -5.79 18.74 -3.91
CA ARG A 181 -6.69 19.87 -3.58
C ARG A 181 -7.77 20.05 -4.63
N LYS A 182 -7.41 20.04 -5.93
CA LYS A 182 -8.36 20.11 -7.05
C LYS A 182 -9.36 18.96 -7.01
N LEU A 183 -8.88 17.73 -6.76
CA LEU A 183 -9.74 16.55 -6.65
C LEU A 183 -10.76 16.68 -5.51
N LYS A 184 -10.39 17.32 -4.39
CA LYS A 184 -11.29 17.54 -3.24
C LYS A 184 -12.32 18.64 -3.49
N GLU A 185 -12.02 19.62 -4.34
CA GLU A 185 -12.95 20.68 -4.72
C GLU A 185 -14.03 20.19 -5.73
N GLU A 186 -13.71 19.15 -6.50
CA GLU A 186 -14.61 18.58 -7.52
C GLU A 186 -15.60 17.53 -6.97
N ASN A 187 -15.39 17.04 -5.72
CA ASN A 187 -16.23 16.02 -5.05
C ASN A 187 -16.99 16.60 -3.86
#